data_f4e5c540a130ed99d86d4f6f38917612
#
_entry.id   f4e5c540a130ed99d86d4f6f38917612
#
_cell.length_a   1.000
_cell.length_b   1.000
_cell.length_c   1.000
_cell.angle_alpha   90.00
_cell.angle_beta   90.00
_cell.angle_gamma   90.00
#
_symmetry.space_group_name_H-M   'P 1'
#
loop_
_entity.id
_entity.type
_entity.pdbx_description
1 polymer ?
#
loop_
_entity_poly.entity_id
_entity_poly.type
_entity_poly.pdbx_seq_one_letter_code
_entity_poly.pdbx_strand_id
1 'polypeptide(L)'
;MYVSSVYSRRRVVHTEDCCYSKRVKAANQRRFATVEDAFASGFRLCRHCNPVARQFRQEQQAILDCCYRQGMTCFRVYAGVRVETPYSRWMIVPSVRVGGTELYHRNTQKRETDSCYPGFHRQRVAYPTLLPYFTYILEHDRYRKANPLRSPKSAKEPAKKGTKRYRKEQKRARKRAKREAVRNVLTLFAQLDSAS
;
A
#
# COMPACT_ATOMS: atom_id res chain seq x y z
N MET A 1 16.91 -15.31 -7.68
CA MET A 1 16.57 -16.00 -6.42
C MET A 1 16.71 -15.03 -5.24
N TYR A 2 16.02 -15.30 -4.13
CA TYR A 2 16.04 -14.44 -2.95
C TYR A 2 16.41 -15.24 -1.71
N VAL A 3 17.20 -14.65 -0.81
CA VAL A 3 17.76 -15.33 0.36
C VAL A 3 17.43 -14.56 1.63
N SER A 4 17.01 -15.26 2.67
CA SER A 4 16.87 -14.75 4.03
C SER A 4 17.55 -15.69 5.03
N SER A 5 17.85 -15.20 6.22
CA SER A 5 18.24 -16.08 7.32
C SER A 5 16.98 -16.69 7.95
N VAL A 6 17.01 -17.98 8.28
CA VAL A 6 15.95 -18.65 9.05
C VAL A 6 15.73 -18.00 10.42
N TYR A 7 16.76 -17.34 10.96
CA TYR A 7 16.73 -16.61 12.23
C TYR A 7 16.34 -15.13 12.07
N SER A 8 15.91 -14.69 10.88
CA SER A 8 15.59 -13.29 10.63
C SER A 8 14.34 -12.84 11.37
N ARG A 9 14.48 -12.31 12.58
CA ARG A 9 13.37 -11.72 13.36
C ARG A 9 12.66 -10.58 12.59
N ARG A 10 13.40 -9.85 11.75
CA ARG A 10 12.86 -8.71 10.95
C ARG A 10 12.24 -9.16 9.65
N ARG A 11 12.26 -10.45 9.31
CA ARG A 11 11.74 -11.02 8.05
C ARG A 11 12.21 -10.25 6.82
N VAL A 12 13.52 -10.07 6.70
CA VAL A 12 14.15 -9.36 5.58
C VAL A 12 14.71 -10.37 4.60
N VAL A 13 14.42 -10.19 3.32
CA VAL A 13 14.95 -10.98 2.21
C VAL A 13 15.89 -10.14 1.34
N HIS A 14 16.89 -10.80 0.78
CA HIS A 14 17.94 -10.20 -0.03
C HIS A 14 17.98 -10.87 -1.41
N THR A 15 18.37 -10.14 -2.45
CA THR A 15 18.82 -10.75 -3.72
C THR A 15 20.11 -11.52 -3.49
N GLU A 16 20.40 -12.52 -4.30
CA GLU A 16 21.64 -13.33 -4.15
C GLU A 16 22.90 -12.48 -4.21
N ASP A 17 22.92 -11.45 -5.04
CA ASP A 17 24.07 -10.55 -5.19
C ASP A 17 24.24 -9.56 -4.05
N CYS A 18 23.30 -9.52 -3.12
CA CYS A 18 23.36 -8.60 -2.00
C CYS A 18 24.49 -8.95 -1.03
N CYS A 19 25.28 -7.96 -0.61
CA CYS A 19 26.37 -8.18 0.36
C CYS A 19 25.88 -8.79 1.69
N TYR A 20 24.63 -8.59 2.06
CA TYR A 20 24.02 -9.18 3.26
C TYR A 20 23.60 -10.65 3.04
N SER A 21 23.22 -11.07 1.83
CA SER A 21 22.92 -12.49 1.55
C SER A 21 24.17 -13.34 1.70
N LYS A 22 25.31 -12.82 1.24
CA LYS A 22 26.63 -13.50 1.33
C LYS A 22 27.11 -13.75 2.77
N ARG A 23 26.55 -13.01 3.74
CA ARG A 23 26.86 -13.18 5.18
C ARG A 23 26.01 -14.27 5.85
N VAL A 24 24.97 -14.76 5.19
CA VAL A 24 24.12 -15.82 5.73
C VAL A 24 24.74 -17.16 5.41
N LYS A 25 25.16 -17.90 6.43
CA LYS A 25 25.71 -19.26 6.26
C LYS A 25 24.71 -20.13 5.48
N ALA A 26 25.20 -20.98 4.59
CA ALA A 26 24.38 -21.82 3.72
C ALA A 26 23.31 -22.63 4.49
N ALA A 27 23.71 -23.24 5.62
CA ALA A 27 22.82 -24.00 6.50
C ALA A 27 21.68 -23.18 7.12
N ASN A 28 21.82 -21.84 7.15
CA ASN A 28 20.84 -20.93 7.74
C ASN A 28 20.05 -20.15 6.70
N GLN A 29 20.19 -20.52 5.41
CA GLN A 29 19.51 -19.84 4.33
C GLN A 29 18.10 -20.38 4.13
N ARG A 30 17.12 -19.48 4.15
CA ARG A 30 15.80 -19.71 3.57
C ARG A 30 15.78 -19.07 2.20
N ARG A 31 15.48 -19.83 1.16
CA ARG A 31 15.48 -19.40 -0.24
C ARG A 31 14.06 -19.26 -0.76
N PHE A 32 13.83 -18.27 -1.63
CA PHE A 32 12.60 -18.03 -2.33
C PHE A 32 12.90 -17.90 -3.82
N ALA A 33 12.10 -18.56 -4.66
CA ALA A 33 12.25 -18.47 -6.11
C ALA A 33 11.95 -17.07 -6.63
N THR A 34 10.89 -16.47 -6.10
CA THR A 34 10.42 -15.14 -6.50
C THR A 34 10.33 -14.18 -5.31
N VAL A 35 10.20 -12.88 -5.59
CA VAL A 35 9.96 -11.87 -4.55
C VAL A 35 8.54 -11.97 -4.02
N GLU A 36 7.61 -12.44 -4.86
CA GLU A 36 6.20 -12.69 -4.53
C GLU A 36 6.08 -13.75 -3.43
N ASP A 37 6.80 -14.86 -3.57
CA ASP A 37 6.83 -15.95 -2.57
C ASP A 37 7.35 -15.44 -1.22
N ALA A 38 8.38 -14.59 -1.27
CA ALA A 38 8.92 -13.97 -0.07
C ALA A 38 7.89 -13.04 0.59
N PHE A 39 7.18 -12.21 -0.19
CA PHE A 39 6.16 -11.30 0.32
C PHE A 39 4.93 -12.04 0.85
N ALA A 40 4.48 -13.09 0.15
CA ALA A 40 3.41 -13.97 0.61
C ALA A 40 3.75 -14.65 1.94
N SER A 41 5.04 -14.94 2.17
CA SER A 41 5.56 -15.46 3.43
C SER A 41 5.79 -14.37 4.50
N GLY A 42 5.39 -13.13 4.27
CA GLY A 42 5.53 -12.00 5.19
C GLY A 42 6.95 -11.42 5.28
N PHE A 43 7.81 -11.73 4.29
CA PHE A 43 9.14 -11.12 4.19
C PHE A 43 9.08 -9.81 3.40
N ARG A 44 10.09 -8.96 3.56
CA ARG A 44 10.26 -7.69 2.86
C ARG A 44 11.67 -7.58 2.31
N LEU A 45 11.84 -6.86 1.22
CA LEU A 45 13.16 -6.58 0.67
C LEU A 45 14.01 -5.75 1.64
N CYS A 46 15.28 -6.07 1.70
CA CYS A 46 16.25 -5.23 2.41
C CYS A 46 16.39 -3.86 1.71
N ARG A 47 16.89 -2.85 2.44
CA ARG A 47 17.07 -1.50 1.91
C ARG A 47 17.99 -1.43 0.67
N HIS A 48 18.93 -2.37 0.53
CA HIS A 48 19.84 -2.42 -0.61
C HIS A 48 19.21 -3.09 -1.84
N CYS A 49 18.33 -4.06 -1.61
CA CYS A 49 17.63 -4.80 -2.66
C CYS A 49 16.34 -4.11 -3.11
N ASN A 50 15.78 -3.23 -2.27
CA ASN A 50 14.56 -2.49 -2.61
C ASN A 50 14.86 -1.44 -3.71
N PRO A 51 14.29 -1.59 -4.91
CA PRO A 51 14.57 -0.68 -6.03
C PRO A 51 14.15 0.76 -5.72
N VAL A 52 13.02 0.96 -5.05
CA VAL A 52 12.54 2.29 -4.64
C VAL A 52 13.51 2.96 -3.66
N ALA A 53 14.04 2.19 -2.70
CA ALA A 53 15.02 2.72 -1.75
C ALA A 53 16.37 3.05 -2.40
N ARG A 54 16.75 2.32 -3.46
CA ARG A 54 17.94 2.66 -4.27
C ARG A 54 17.73 3.93 -5.07
N GLN A 55 16.62 4.00 -5.77
CA GLN A 55 16.26 5.16 -6.59
C GLN A 55 16.12 6.42 -5.73
N PHE A 56 15.51 6.30 -4.55
CA PHE A 56 15.44 7.43 -3.61
C PHE A 56 16.82 7.97 -3.23
N ARG A 57 17.82 7.12 -3.02
CA ARG A 57 19.19 7.61 -2.71
C ARG A 57 19.83 8.34 -3.87
N GLN A 58 19.56 7.90 -5.11
CA GLN A 58 20.09 8.55 -6.32
C GLN A 58 19.48 9.92 -6.56
N GLU A 59 18.18 10.08 -6.27
CA GLU A 59 17.43 11.31 -6.48
C GLU A 59 17.21 12.13 -5.18
N GLN A 60 17.88 11.74 -4.09
CA GLN A 60 17.56 12.24 -2.74
C GLN A 60 17.56 13.77 -2.67
N GLN A 61 18.58 14.44 -3.20
CA GLN A 61 18.68 15.90 -3.13
C GLN A 61 17.51 16.56 -3.87
N ALA A 62 17.26 16.16 -5.12
CA ALA A 62 16.16 16.72 -5.92
C ALA A 62 14.79 16.49 -5.28
N ILE A 63 14.58 15.31 -4.67
CA ILE A 63 13.35 15.00 -3.96
C ILE A 63 13.19 15.87 -2.71
N LEU A 64 14.23 16.03 -1.90
CA LEU A 64 14.18 16.86 -0.69
C LEU A 64 13.96 18.33 -1.03
N ASP A 65 14.61 18.84 -2.07
CA ASP A 65 14.42 20.21 -2.55
C ASP A 65 12.98 20.43 -3.06
N CYS A 66 12.44 19.44 -3.77
CA CYS A 66 11.04 19.45 -4.20
C CYS A 66 10.09 19.47 -2.99
N CYS A 67 10.31 18.60 -2.02
CA CYS A 67 9.50 18.52 -0.82
C CYS A 67 9.54 19.83 -0.02
N TYR A 68 10.73 20.39 0.20
CA TYR A 68 10.92 21.64 0.93
C TYR A 68 10.17 22.80 0.27
N ARG A 69 10.37 23.00 -1.04
CA ARG A 69 9.71 24.08 -1.79
C ARG A 69 8.19 23.98 -1.81
N GLN A 70 7.65 22.79 -1.67
CA GLN A 70 6.21 22.52 -1.83
C GLN A 70 5.51 22.19 -0.50
N GLY A 71 6.19 22.29 0.63
CA GLY A 71 5.63 22.01 1.95
C GLY A 71 5.18 20.54 2.12
N MET A 72 5.84 19.61 1.42
CA MET A 72 5.64 18.18 1.58
C MET A 72 6.68 17.59 2.52
N THR A 73 6.35 16.47 3.16
CA THR A 73 7.31 15.66 3.90
C THR A 73 7.45 14.29 3.26
N CYS A 74 8.66 13.76 3.19
CA CYS A 74 8.90 12.42 2.70
C CYS A 74 9.75 11.61 3.68
N PHE A 75 9.43 10.32 3.81
CA PHE A 75 10.08 9.39 4.71
C PHE A 75 10.44 8.11 3.98
N ARG A 76 11.66 7.65 4.15
CA ARG A 76 12.00 6.28 3.78
C ARG A 76 11.40 5.32 4.79
N VAL A 77 10.54 4.45 4.32
CA VAL A 77 9.96 3.35 5.10
C VAL A 77 10.47 2.01 4.57
N TYR A 78 10.23 0.92 5.28
CA TYR A 78 10.70 -0.40 4.82
C TYR A 78 10.11 -0.82 3.47
N ALA A 79 8.84 -0.47 3.23
CA ALA A 79 8.16 -0.78 1.98
C ALA A 79 8.60 0.09 0.79
N GLY A 80 9.16 1.28 1.04
CA GLY A 80 9.52 2.23 -0.01
C GLY A 80 9.66 3.66 0.50
N VAL A 81 8.93 4.59 -0.10
CA VAL A 81 8.90 6.01 0.28
C VAL A 81 7.47 6.42 0.62
N ARG A 82 7.29 7.00 1.78
CA ARG A 82 6.04 7.63 2.20
C ARG A 82 6.13 9.13 1.97
N VAL A 83 5.12 9.71 1.37
CA VAL A 83 4.99 11.16 1.17
C VAL A 83 3.72 11.63 1.86
N GLU A 84 3.82 12.71 2.60
CA GLU A 84 2.69 13.35 3.25
C GLU A 84 2.57 14.78 2.77
N THR A 85 1.35 15.16 2.48
CA THR A 85 0.95 16.49 2.10
C THR A 85 -0.21 16.96 3.00
N PRO A 86 -0.58 18.24 3.02
CA PRO A 86 -1.75 18.70 3.76
C PRO A 86 -3.06 18.00 3.39
N TYR A 87 -3.16 17.46 2.17
CA TYR A 87 -4.41 16.90 1.63
C TYR A 87 -4.44 15.38 1.61
N SER A 88 -3.26 14.74 1.60
CA SER A 88 -3.18 13.31 1.31
C SER A 88 -1.90 12.65 1.82
N ARG A 89 -1.95 11.33 1.91
CA ARG A 89 -0.81 10.47 2.22
C ARG A 89 -0.58 9.52 1.06
N TRP A 90 0.69 9.31 0.73
CA TRP A 90 1.12 8.54 -0.41
C TRP A 90 2.15 7.50 -0.02
N MET A 91 2.15 6.38 -0.73
CA MET A 91 3.17 5.34 -0.61
C MET A 91 3.69 4.99 -2.00
N ILE A 92 4.99 5.13 -2.20
CA ILE A 92 5.70 4.69 -3.40
C ILE A 92 6.41 3.39 -3.01
N VAL A 93 6.00 2.28 -3.62
CA VAL A 93 6.49 0.94 -3.27
C VAL A 93 6.95 0.18 -4.52
N PRO A 94 7.87 -0.81 -4.38
CA PRO A 94 8.20 -1.68 -5.50
C PRO A 94 6.96 -2.46 -5.95
N SER A 95 6.76 -2.54 -7.25
CA SER A 95 5.71 -3.40 -7.82
C SER A 95 6.12 -4.86 -7.68
N VAL A 96 5.18 -5.69 -7.24
CA VAL A 96 5.34 -7.14 -7.13
C VAL A 96 5.05 -7.82 -8.48
N ARG A 97 4.21 -7.22 -9.33
CA ARG A 97 3.64 -7.89 -10.52
C ARG A 97 4.38 -7.62 -11.82
N VAL A 98 5.01 -6.46 -11.98
CA VAL A 98 5.45 -5.99 -13.31
C VAL A 98 6.91 -5.52 -13.30
N GLY A 99 7.63 -5.63 -12.20
CA GLY A 99 8.89 -4.89 -12.02
C GLY A 99 8.65 -3.36 -12.10
N GLY A 100 9.30 -2.59 -11.27
CA GLY A 100 9.12 -1.13 -11.22
C GLY A 100 8.47 -0.65 -9.94
N THR A 101 7.63 0.36 -10.04
CA THR A 101 7.13 1.11 -8.86
C THR A 101 5.63 1.30 -8.94
N GLU A 102 4.96 1.14 -7.82
CA GLU A 102 3.52 1.42 -7.66
C GLU A 102 3.31 2.60 -6.73
N LEU A 103 2.33 3.43 -7.06
CA LEU A 103 1.90 4.55 -6.24
C LEU A 103 0.55 4.24 -5.59
N TYR A 104 0.48 4.43 -4.29
CA TYR A 104 -0.75 4.31 -3.51
C TYR A 104 -1.07 5.65 -2.86
N HIS A 105 -2.35 5.97 -2.76
CA HIS A 105 -2.87 7.23 -2.26
C HIS A 105 -3.98 7.01 -1.23
N ARG A 106 -3.99 7.83 -0.18
CA ARG A 106 -5.06 7.94 0.82
C ARG A 106 -5.37 9.40 1.11
N ASN A 107 -6.64 9.80 1.09
CA ASN A 107 -7.05 11.10 1.58
C ASN A 107 -6.92 11.16 3.11
N THR A 108 -6.42 12.28 3.65
CA THR A 108 -6.26 12.47 5.10
C THR A 108 -7.58 12.42 5.87
N GLN A 109 -8.71 12.72 5.20
CA GLN A 109 -10.03 12.81 5.81
C GLN A 109 -10.85 11.48 5.80
N LYS A 110 -10.32 10.38 5.27
CA LYS A 110 -11.05 9.09 5.28
C LYS A 110 -10.60 8.20 6.42
N ARG A 111 -11.61 7.65 7.17
CA ARG A 111 -11.41 6.61 8.18
C ARG A 111 -10.78 5.35 7.58
N GLU A 112 -9.98 4.68 8.36
CA GLU A 112 -9.26 3.46 7.99
C GLU A 112 -10.20 2.30 7.68
N THR A 113 -9.94 1.58 6.59
CA THR A 113 -10.58 0.31 6.25
C THR A 113 -9.51 -0.75 6.02
N ASP A 114 -9.78 -1.98 6.43
CA ASP A 114 -8.86 -3.12 6.42
C ASP A 114 -8.29 -3.45 5.05
N SER A 115 -7.02 -3.16 4.85
CA SER A 115 -6.17 -3.71 3.79
C SER A 115 -4.72 -3.67 4.26
N CYS A 116 -3.79 -4.35 3.58
CA CYS A 116 -2.35 -4.28 3.91
C CYS A 116 -1.80 -2.84 3.91
N TYR A 117 -2.52 -1.92 3.26
CA TYR A 117 -2.37 -0.46 3.37
C TYR A 117 -3.75 0.16 3.63
N PRO A 118 -4.23 0.18 4.87
CA PRO A 118 -5.60 0.58 5.21
C PRO A 118 -5.98 1.94 4.60
N GLY A 119 -7.05 1.96 3.83
CA GLY A 119 -7.56 3.18 3.17
C GLY A 119 -6.73 3.70 1.99
N PHE A 120 -5.62 3.06 1.63
CA PHE A 120 -4.86 3.39 0.42
C PHE A 120 -5.46 2.73 -0.83
N HIS A 121 -5.46 3.45 -1.95
CA HIS A 121 -5.82 2.91 -3.26
C HIS A 121 -4.70 3.14 -4.27
N ARG A 122 -4.48 2.14 -5.10
CA ARG A 122 -3.48 2.18 -6.15
C ARG A 122 -3.83 3.24 -7.19
N GLN A 123 -2.83 4.01 -7.59
CA GLN A 123 -2.90 4.92 -8.73
C GLN A 123 -2.40 4.22 -10.00
N ARG A 124 -3.03 4.50 -11.13
CA ARG A 124 -2.67 3.91 -12.42
C ARG A 124 -1.59 4.74 -13.13
N VAL A 125 -0.50 5.02 -12.42
CA VAL A 125 0.67 5.73 -12.95
C VAL A 125 1.91 4.90 -12.71
N ALA A 126 2.84 4.93 -13.65
CA ALA A 126 4.14 4.28 -13.56
C ALA A 126 5.19 5.20 -14.19
N TYR A 127 6.25 5.48 -13.45
CA TYR A 127 7.37 6.30 -13.91
C TYR A 127 8.68 5.55 -13.68
N PRO A 128 9.68 5.74 -14.54
CA PRO A 128 10.98 5.06 -14.42
C PRO A 128 11.82 5.56 -13.25
N THR A 129 11.54 6.79 -12.76
CA THR A 129 12.26 7.45 -11.68
C THR A 129 11.27 7.94 -10.62
N LEU A 130 11.77 8.41 -9.46
CA LEU A 130 10.89 8.82 -8.36
C LEU A 130 10.39 10.26 -8.49
N LEU A 131 11.20 11.17 -8.98
CA LEU A 131 10.85 12.60 -9.03
C LEU A 131 9.52 12.89 -9.76
N PRO A 132 9.16 12.23 -10.88
CA PRO A 132 7.85 12.39 -11.51
C PRO A 132 6.66 12.01 -10.64
N TYR A 133 6.82 11.08 -9.68
CA TYR A 133 5.76 10.78 -8.72
C TYR A 133 5.48 11.97 -7.80
N PHE A 134 6.51 12.73 -7.41
CA PHE A 134 6.33 13.94 -6.60
C PHE A 134 5.62 15.04 -7.39
N THR A 135 5.94 15.19 -8.67
CA THR A 135 5.21 16.11 -9.56
C THR A 135 3.73 15.72 -9.67
N TYR A 136 3.44 14.44 -9.90
CA TYR A 136 2.06 13.92 -9.92
C TYR A 136 1.32 14.18 -8.61
N ILE A 137 1.97 13.97 -7.46
CA ILE A 137 1.40 14.25 -6.13
C ILE A 137 1.02 15.73 -6.00
N LEU A 138 1.89 16.63 -6.45
CA LEU A 138 1.64 18.08 -6.43
C LEU A 138 0.47 18.49 -7.32
N GLU A 139 0.38 17.95 -8.52
CA GLU A 139 -0.73 18.20 -9.43
C GLU A 139 -2.05 17.70 -8.85
N HIS A 140 -2.03 16.51 -8.25
CA HIS A 140 -3.18 15.97 -7.54
C HIS A 140 -3.62 16.88 -6.39
N ASP A 141 -2.69 17.40 -5.60
CA ASP A 141 -3.02 18.27 -4.47
C ASP A 141 -3.51 19.65 -4.93
N ARG A 142 -2.96 20.19 -6.01
CA ARG A 142 -3.49 21.41 -6.66
C ARG A 142 -4.93 21.19 -7.12
N TYR A 143 -5.21 20.06 -7.76
CA TYR A 143 -6.56 19.69 -8.14
C TYR A 143 -7.48 19.57 -6.92
N ARG A 144 -7.03 18.98 -5.82
CA ARG A 144 -7.78 18.84 -4.57
C ARG A 144 -8.06 20.18 -3.90
N LYS A 145 -7.08 21.08 -3.90
CA LYS A 145 -7.25 22.44 -3.40
C LYS A 145 -8.29 23.22 -4.20
N ALA A 146 -8.25 23.11 -5.52
CA ALA A 146 -9.22 23.75 -6.42
C ALA A 146 -10.59 23.07 -6.37
N ASN A 147 -10.67 21.78 -6.08
CA ASN A 147 -11.88 20.98 -6.02
C ASN A 147 -11.99 20.31 -4.64
N PRO A 148 -12.28 21.06 -3.58
CA PRO A 148 -12.44 20.47 -2.25
C PRO A 148 -13.50 19.36 -2.33
N LEU A 149 -13.24 18.25 -1.63
CA LEU A 149 -14.20 17.15 -1.58
C LEU A 149 -15.57 17.75 -1.25
N ARG A 150 -16.50 17.60 -2.16
CA ARG A 150 -17.90 17.92 -1.85
C ARG A 150 -18.21 17.21 -0.55
N SER A 151 -18.64 17.98 0.47
CA SER A 151 -19.19 17.40 1.71
C SER A 151 -20.03 16.19 1.31
N PRO A 152 -19.94 15.06 2.06
CA PRO A 152 -20.72 13.89 1.69
C PRO A 152 -22.11 14.37 1.37
N LYS A 153 -22.53 14.20 0.10
CA LYS A 153 -23.84 14.66 -0.39
C LYS A 153 -24.81 14.30 0.69
N SER A 154 -25.48 15.31 1.26
CA SER A 154 -26.47 15.17 2.31
C SER A 154 -27.20 13.86 2.09
N ALA A 155 -27.25 13.02 3.13
CA ALA A 155 -27.66 11.62 3.03
C ALA A 155 -28.79 11.53 2.01
N LYS A 156 -28.52 10.88 0.88
CA LYS A 156 -29.47 10.85 -0.24
C LYS A 156 -30.78 10.39 0.36
N GLU A 157 -31.83 11.18 0.21
CA GLU A 157 -33.15 10.77 0.68
C GLU A 157 -33.39 9.29 0.36
N PRO A 158 -33.91 8.53 1.33
CA PRO A 158 -34.13 7.10 1.14
C PRO A 158 -34.96 6.90 -0.13
N ALA A 159 -34.54 5.95 -0.95
CA ALA A 159 -35.23 5.72 -2.21
C ALA A 159 -36.68 5.33 -1.95
N LYS A 160 -37.64 6.01 -2.59
CA LYS A 160 -39.06 5.69 -2.47
C LYS A 160 -39.34 4.23 -2.86
N LYS A 161 -40.13 3.51 -2.02
CA LYS A 161 -40.58 2.14 -2.28
C LYS A 161 -41.09 2.00 -3.71
N GLY A 162 -40.74 0.90 -4.39
CA GLY A 162 -41.18 0.62 -5.78
C GLY A 162 -40.27 1.14 -6.90
N THR A 163 -39.34 2.07 -6.63
CA THR A 163 -38.44 2.59 -7.65
C THR A 163 -37.28 1.61 -7.98
N LYS A 164 -36.73 1.71 -9.21
CA LYS A 164 -35.52 0.94 -9.61
C LYS A 164 -34.37 1.18 -8.63
N ARG A 165 -34.23 2.40 -8.11
CA ARG A 165 -33.23 2.76 -7.12
C ARG A 165 -33.44 2.00 -5.81
N TYR A 166 -34.69 1.95 -5.28
CA TYR A 166 -35.03 1.18 -4.08
C TYR A 166 -34.69 -0.31 -4.23
N ARG A 167 -35.11 -0.93 -5.36
CA ARG A 167 -34.79 -2.34 -5.65
C ARG A 167 -33.27 -2.61 -5.68
N LYS A 168 -32.48 -1.70 -6.27
CA LYS A 168 -31.03 -1.78 -6.32
C LYS A 168 -30.38 -1.63 -4.93
N GLU A 169 -30.89 -0.73 -4.11
CA GLU A 169 -30.42 -0.53 -2.73
C GLU A 169 -30.75 -1.76 -1.87
N GLN A 170 -31.95 -2.31 -1.97
CA GLN A 170 -32.36 -3.56 -1.31
C GLN A 170 -31.47 -4.76 -1.71
N LYS A 171 -31.20 -4.91 -3.00
CA LYS A 171 -30.30 -5.98 -3.48
C LYS A 171 -28.89 -5.82 -2.91
N ARG A 172 -28.38 -4.60 -2.82
CA ARG A 172 -27.08 -4.30 -2.23
C ARG A 172 -27.06 -4.57 -0.71
N ALA A 173 -28.11 -4.17 0.00
CA ALA A 173 -28.26 -4.43 1.43
C ALA A 173 -28.29 -5.94 1.73
N ARG A 174 -29.09 -6.72 1.00
CA ARG A 174 -29.13 -8.19 1.11
C ARG A 174 -27.75 -8.83 0.84
N LYS A 175 -27.02 -8.34 -0.17
CA LYS A 175 -25.67 -8.85 -0.48
C LYS A 175 -24.67 -8.53 0.64
N ARG A 176 -24.78 -7.35 1.28
CA ARG A 176 -23.94 -6.98 2.43
C ARG A 176 -24.25 -7.84 3.64
N ALA A 177 -25.53 -7.99 3.99
CA ALA A 177 -25.97 -8.83 5.10
C ALA A 177 -25.50 -10.29 4.94
N LYS A 178 -25.60 -10.84 3.71
CA LYS A 178 -25.10 -12.20 3.44
C LYS A 178 -23.58 -12.31 3.63
N ARG A 179 -22.80 -11.30 3.19
CA ARG A 179 -21.35 -11.28 3.38
C ARG A 179 -20.95 -11.15 4.85
N GLU A 180 -21.70 -10.36 5.60
CA GLU A 180 -21.49 -10.15 7.03
C GLU A 180 -21.82 -11.42 7.81
N ALA A 181 -22.91 -12.09 7.49
CA ALA A 181 -23.26 -13.39 8.08
C ALA A 181 -22.15 -14.44 7.84
N VAL A 182 -21.62 -14.55 6.61
CA VAL A 182 -20.51 -15.46 6.30
C VAL A 182 -19.25 -15.08 7.09
N ARG A 183 -18.94 -13.79 7.20
CA ARG A 183 -17.79 -13.33 8.01
C ARG A 183 -17.95 -13.71 9.47
N ASN A 184 -19.14 -13.49 10.06
CA ASN A 184 -19.42 -13.82 11.46
C ASN A 184 -19.29 -15.33 11.72
N VAL A 185 -19.77 -16.17 10.80
CA VAL A 185 -19.60 -17.63 10.89
C VAL A 185 -18.11 -18.02 10.82
N LEU A 186 -17.35 -17.46 9.91
CA LEU A 186 -15.90 -17.73 9.81
C LEU A 186 -15.13 -17.29 11.06
N THR A 187 -15.52 -16.15 11.65
CA THR A 187 -14.95 -15.68 12.93
C THR A 187 -15.25 -16.64 14.07
N LEU A 188 -16.47 -17.17 14.16
CA LEU A 188 -16.84 -18.17 15.16
C LEU A 188 -16.04 -19.47 15.01
N PHE A 189 -15.86 -19.97 13.78
CA PHE A 189 -15.02 -21.14 13.54
C PHE A 189 -13.56 -20.90 13.96
N ALA A 190 -12.98 -19.76 13.61
CA ALA A 190 -11.61 -19.42 13.99
C ALA A 190 -11.45 -19.33 15.53
N GLN A 191 -12.48 -18.90 16.26
CA GLN A 191 -12.47 -18.87 17.73
C GLN A 191 -12.55 -20.28 18.34
N LEU A 192 -13.31 -21.18 17.73
CA LEU A 192 -13.40 -22.58 18.18
C LEU A 192 -12.07 -23.33 17.96
N ASP A 193 -11.43 -23.13 16.80
CA ASP A 193 -10.13 -23.74 16.49
C ASP A 193 -9.00 -23.23 17.40
N SER A 194 -9.12 -22.04 17.95
CA SER A 194 -8.13 -21.48 18.90
C SER A 194 -8.35 -21.88 20.36
N ALA A 195 -9.50 -22.51 20.67
CA ALA A 195 -9.86 -22.96 22.02
C ALA A 195 -9.66 -24.48 22.22
N SER A 196 -9.23 -25.19 21.17
CA SER A 196 -8.87 -26.62 21.19
C SER A 196 -7.36 -26.80 21.23
#